data_857d2cc91a97250d9c10c82159eb8945
#
_entry.id   857d2cc91a97250d9c10c82159eb8945
#
_cell.length_a   1.000
_cell.length_b   1.000
_cell.length_c   1.000
_cell.angle_alpha   90.00
_cell.angle_beta   90.00
_cell.angle_gamma   90.00
#
_symmetry.space_group_name_H-M   'P 1'
#
loop_
_entity.id
_entity.type
_entity.pdbx_description
1 polymer ?
#
loop_
_entity_poly.entity_id
_entity_poly.type
_entity_poly.pdbx_seq_one_letter_code
_entity_poly.pdbx_strand_id
1 'polypeptide(L)'
;MTFHIIGDIHGHAEKLEALLRKLGYVQTRGTYRHPYATAIFVGDFIDRGPHQLETLNIVRRMVDMGSAQAVMGNHEFNAIAWQTTDHDATGEYLRPHGGPKGTHNRYQHQAFLTELQNQ
;
A
#
# COMPACT_ATOMS: atom_id res chain seq x y z
N MET A 1 -16.61 -14.84 14.61
CA MET A 1 -16.06 -13.75 13.74
C MET A 1 -14.94 -14.31 12.87
N THR A 2 -14.99 -14.05 11.58
CA THR A 2 -14.02 -14.58 10.63
C THR A 2 -13.12 -13.47 10.11
N PHE A 3 -11.82 -13.70 10.14
CA PHE A 3 -10.83 -12.77 9.58
C PHE A 3 -10.08 -13.45 8.45
N HIS A 4 -9.84 -12.71 7.38
CA HIS A 4 -8.92 -13.11 6.32
C HIS A 4 -7.67 -12.23 6.42
N ILE A 5 -6.55 -12.83 6.76
CA ILE A 5 -5.28 -12.11 6.87
C ILE A 5 -4.60 -12.15 5.52
N ILE A 6 -4.36 -10.97 4.95
CA ILE A 6 -3.80 -10.83 3.61
C ILE A 6 -2.39 -10.24 3.71
N GLY A 7 -1.43 -10.97 3.16
CA GLY A 7 -0.01 -10.60 3.18
C GLY A 7 0.34 -9.53 2.15
N ASP A 8 1.63 -9.40 1.85
CA ASP A 8 2.20 -8.39 0.98
C ASP A 8 1.53 -8.38 -0.39
N ILE A 9 1.13 -7.20 -0.87
CA ILE A 9 0.44 -7.04 -2.15
C ILE A 9 1.34 -6.39 -3.19
N HIS A 10 2.18 -5.44 -2.80
CA HIS A 10 3.18 -4.80 -3.65
C HIS A 10 2.64 -4.35 -5.02
N GLY A 11 1.54 -3.61 -5.00
CA GLY A 11 1.01 -3.00 -6.23
C GLY A 11 0.36 -3.94 -7.22
N HIS A 12 0.09 -5.17 -6.83
CA HIS A 12 -0.60 -6.15 -7.69
C HIS A 12 -2.12 -6.10 -7.46
N ALA A 13 -2.73 -4.99 -7.87
CA ALA A 13 -4.15 -4.74 -7.64
C ALA A 13 -5.05 -5.83 -8.24
N GLU A 14 -4.74 -6.31 -9.45
CA GLU A 14 -5.53 -7.35 -10.10
C GLU A 14 -5.50 -8.67 -9.31
N LYS A 15 -4.32 -9.02 -8.77
CA LYS A 15 -4.20 -10.22 -7.94
C LYS A 15 -4.97 -10.07 -6.63
N LEU A 16 -4.93 -8.87 -6.05
CA LEU A 16 -5.71 -8.58 -4.85
C LEU A 16 -7.20 -8.73 -5.11
N GLU A 17 -7.71 -8.16 -6.19
CA GLU A 17 -9.12 -8.28 -6.54
C GLU A 17 -9.53 -9.72 -6.78
N ALA A 18 -8.70 -10.49 -7.48
CA ALA A 18 -8.96 -11.91 -7.72
C ALA A 18 -9.03 -12.70 -6.41
N LEU A 19 -8.11 -12.41 -5.48
CA LEU A 19 -8.10 -13.04 -4.17
C LEU A 19 -9.36 -12.70 -3.38
N LEU A 20 -9.73 -11.43 -3.34
CA LEU A 20 -10.92 -10.98 -2.61
C LEU A 20 -12.19 -11.67 -3.13
N ARG A 21 -12.34 -11.76 -4.45
CA ARG A 21 -13.47 -12.47 -5.06
C ARG A 21 -13.46 -13.95 -4.69
N LYS A 22 -12.29 -14.57 -4.71
CA LYS A 22 -12.14 -15.99 -4.37
C LYS A 22 -12.50 -16.25 -2.89
N LEU A 23 -12.23 -15.30 -2.02
CA LEU A 23 -12.57 -15.39 -0.60
C LEU A 23 -14.05 -15.10 -0.33
N GLY A 24 -14.80 -14.64 -1.32
CA GLY A 24 -16.21 -14.36 -1.18
C GLY A 24 -16.57 -12.90 -0.99
N TYR A 25 -15.62 -11.99 -1.17
CA TYR A 25 -15.91 -10.56 -1.14
C TYR A 25 -16.59 -10.16 -2.45
N VAL A 26 -17.63 -9.34 -2.32
CA VAL A 26 -18.40 -8.83 -3.47
C VAL A 26 -18.29 -7.31 -3.48
N GLN A 27 -18.06 -6.76 -4.67
CA GLN A 27 -17.97 -5.31 -4.83
C GLN A 27 -19.36 -4.69 -4.78
N THR A 28 -19.59 -3.84 -3.79
CA THR A 28 -20.84 -3.13 -3.59
C THR A 28 -20.52 -1.66 -3.38
N ARG A 29 -21.09 -0.78 -4.22
CA ARG A 29 -20.83 0.67 -4.14
C ARG A 29 -19.35 1.02 -4.22
N GLY A 30 -18.61 0.31 -5.07
CA GLY A 30 -17.18 0.55 -5.26
C GLY A 30 -16.26 -0.03 -4.19
N THR A 31 -16.78 -0.83 -3.26
CA THR A 31 -16.02 -1.39 -2.16
C THR A 31 -16.27 -2.88 -2.02
N TYR A 32 -15.22 -3.65 -1.78
CA TYR A 32 -15.35 -5.08 -1.53
C TYR A 32 -15.87 -5.33 -0.13
N ARG A 33 -16.91 -6.16 -0.03
CA ARG A 33 -17.56 -6.51 1.24
C ARG A 33 -17.80 -8.01 1.32
N HIS A 34 -17.79 -8.51 2.56
CA HIS A 34 -18.10 -9.90 2.86
C HIS A 34 -19.23 -9.95 3.89
N PRO A 35 -20.16 -10.91 3.77
CA PRO A 35 -21.32 -10.95 4.66
C PRO A 35 -21.00 -11.24 6.13
N TYR A 36 -19.86 -11.89 6.42
CA TYR A 36 -19.51 -12.22 7.81
C TYR A 36 -18.01 -12.16 8.12
N ALA A 37 -17.16 -11.82 7.17
CA ALA A 37 -15.72 -11.78 7.38
C ALA A 37 -15.16 -10.37 7.23
N THR A 38 -14.03 -10.13 7.88
CA THR A 38 -13.27 -8.88 7.78
C THR A 38 -11.87 -9.20 7.28
N ALA A 39 -11.39 -8.42 6.32
CA ALA A 39 -10.00 -8.55 5.85
C ALA A 39 -9.05 -7.80 6.79
N ILE A 40 -7.89 -8.40 7.05
CA ILE A 40 -6.81 -7.77 7.80
C ILE A 40 -5.61 -7.69 6.88
N PHE A 41 -5.23 -6.48 6.48
CA PHE A 41 -4.07 -6.25 5.63
C PHE A 41 -2.85 -5.95 6.49
N VAL A 42 -1.76 -6.67 6.21
CA VAL A 42 -0.53 -6.54 7.01
C VAL A 42 0.46 -5.51 6.47
N GLY A 43 0.05 -4.72 5.47
CA GLY A 43 0.89 -3.68 4.88
C GLY A 43 1.61 -4.16 3.63
N ASP A 44 2.60 -3.37 3.21
CA ASP A 44 3.36 -3.57 1.98
C ASP A 44 2.46 -3.59 0.74
N PHE A 45 1.71 -2.50 0.58
CA PHE A 45 0.79 -2.29 -0.54
C PHE A 45 1.51 -1.77 -1.77
N ILE A 46 2.58 -1.02 -1.57
CA ILE A 46 3.33 -0.31 -2.60
C ILE A 46 4.63 -1.01 -2.95
N ASP A 47 5.29 -0.46 -3.94
CA ASP A 47 6.55 -0.91 -4.53
C ASP A 47 6.41 -2.22 -5.31
N ARG A 48 7.20 -2.38 -6.35
CA ARG A 48 7.33 -3.54 -7.25
C ARG A 48 6.23 -3.68 -8.30
N GLY A 49 4.97 -3.78 -7.93
CA GLY A 49 3.89 -4.10 -8.88
C GLY A 49 3.45 -2.90 -9.73
N PRO A 50 2.63 -3.15 -10.76
CA PRO A 50 2.28 -2.14 -11.75
C PRO A 50 1.17 -1.17 -11.35
N HIS A 51 0.36 -1.49 -10.33
CA HIS A 51 -0.82 -0.71 -9.95
C HIS A 51 -0.85 -0.43 -8.45
N GLN A 52 0.11 0.38 -8.00
CA GLN A 52 0.32 0.64 -6.58
C GLN A 52 -0.74 1.55 -5.99
N LEU A 53 -1.09 2.63 -6.69
CA LEU A 53 -2.11 3.55 -6.23
C LEU A 53 -3.49 2.89 -6.20
N GLU A 54 -3.80 2.09 -7.20
CA GLU A 54 -5.06 1.34 -7.25
C GLU A 54 -5.16 0.37 -6.07
N THR A 55 -4.07 -0.32 -5.74
CA THR A 55 -4.00 -1.19 -4.57
C THR A 55 -4.32 -0.43 -3.30
N LEU A 56 -3.69 0.73 -3.10
CA LEU A 56 -3.96 1.57 -1.93
C LEU A 56 -5.43 2.01 -1.88
N ASN A 57 -5.99 2.37 -3.02
CA ASN A 57 -7.38 2.82 -3.08
C ASN A 57 -8.37 1.71 -2.71
N ILE A 58 -8.11 0.48 -3.15
CA ILE A 58 -8.92 -0.67 -2.79
C ILE A 58 -8.91 -0.88 -1.28
N VAL A 59 -7.71 -0.95 -0.70
CA VAL A 59 -7.53 -1.15 0.74
C VAL A 59 -8.17 -0.02 1.54
N ARG A 60 -7.92 1.22 1.14
CA ARG A 60 -8.45 2.41 1.83
C ARG A 60 -9.98 2.40 1.86
N ARG A 61 -10.62 2.11 0.72
CA ARG A 61 -12.08 2.06 0.66
C ARG A 61 -12.64 0.98 1.57
N MET A 62 -12.01 -0.18 1.60
CA MET A 62 -12.42 -1.27 2.48
C MET A 62 -12.29 -0.88 3.95
N VAL A 63 -11.21 -0.21 4.33
CA VAL A 63 -11.01 0.26 5.70
C VAL A 63 -12.04 1.34 6.05
N ASP A 64 -12.21 2.33 5.19
CA ASP A 64 -13.15 3.43 5.42
C ASP A 64 -14.59 2.95 5.57
N MET A 65 -14.96 1.91 4.85
CA MET A 65 -16.32 1.35 4.88
C MET A 65 -16.49 0.21 5.88
N GLY A 66 -15.46 -0.10 6.66
CA GLY A 66 -15.54 -1.07 7.74
C GLY A 66 -15.42 -2.54 7.33
N SER A 67 -15.08 -2.84 6.08
CA SER A 67 -14.90 -4.23 5.63
C SER A 67 -13.49 -4.76 5.80
N ALA A 68 -12.55 -3.91 6.21
CA ALA A 68 -11.17 -4.30 6.46
C ALA A 68 -10.52 -3.46 7.55
N GLN A 69 -9.44 -3.98 8.09
CA GLN A 69 -8.48 -3.27 8.92
C GLN A 69 -7.10 -3.41 8.27
N ALA A 70 -6.23 -2.45 8.49
CA ALA A 70 -4.90 -2.46 7.88
C ALA A 70 -3.86 -1.87 8.82
N VAL A 71 -2.64 -2.38 8.71
CA VAL A 71 -1.48 -1.80 9.34
C VAL A 71 -0.48 -1.39 8.25
N MET A 72 0.41 -0.48 8.58
CA MET A 72 1.47 -0.04 7.67
C MET A 72 2.61 -1.04 7.70
N GLY A 73 3.07 -1.48 6.52
CA GLY A 73 4.26 -2.30 6.40
C GLY A 73 5.53 -1.45 6.32
N ASN A 74 6.69 -2.12 6.20
CA ASN A 74 7.96 -1.42 6.11
C ASN A 74 8.08 -0.61 4.80
N HIS A 75 7.47 -1.04 3.71
CA HIS A 75 7.50 -0.30 2.45
C HIS A 75 6.77 1.04 2.55
N GLU A 76 5.61 1.09 3.21
CA GLU A 76 4.89 2.34 3.46
C GLU A 76 5.67 3.26 4.40
N PHE A 77 6.22 2.69 5.45
CA PHE A 77 7.07 3.45 6.37
C PHE A 77 8.25 4.09 5.63
N ASN A 78 8.92 3.32 4.78
CA ASN A 78 10.06 3.80 4.00
C ASN A 78 9.65 4.89 3.01
N ALA A 79 8.49 4.77 2.37
CA ALA A 79 7.99 5.79 1.45
C ALA A 79 7.69 7.11 2.18
N ILE A 80 7.11 7.03 3.37
CA ILE A 80 6.87 8.20 4.22
C ILE A 80 8.20 8.83 4.63
N ALA A 81 9.17 8.01 5.05
CA ALA A 81 10.50 8.48 5.42
C ALA A 81 11.22 9.16 4.25
N TRP A 82 11.01 8.67 3.03
CA TRP A 82 11.55 9.29 1.81
C TRP A 82 11.06 10.72 1.62
N GLN A 83 9.82 11.03 2.02
CA GLN A 83 9.21 12.35 1.87
C GLN A 83 9.32 13.21 3.13
N THR A 84 9.86 12.66 4.21
CA THR A 84 9.93 13.37 5.50
C THR A 84 11.34 13.88 5.73
N THR A 85 11.45 15.20 5.97
CA THR A 85 12.75 15.81 6.25
C THR A 85 13.23 15.45 7.67
N ASP A 86 14.55 15.33 7.81
CA ASP A 86 15.18 15.09 9.09
C ASP A 86 15.37 16.44 9.83
N HIS A 87 14.77 16.58 10.99
CA HIS A 87 14.88 17.81 11.79
C HIS A 87 16.31 18.09 12.29
N ASP A 88 17.10 17.04 12.44
CA ASP A 88 18.46 17.15 12.96
C ASP A 88 19.52 17.39 11.86
N ALA A 89 19.13 17.25 10.59
CA ALA A 89 20.03 17.41 9.46
C ALA A 89 19.35 18.23 8.35
N THR A 90 19.74 19.52 8.27
CA THR A 90 19.14 20.46 7.33
C THR A 90 19.28 19.99 5.87
N GLY A 91 18.14 19.91 5.16
CA GLY A 91 18.10 19.55 3.74
C GLY A 91 18.13 18.06 3.47
N GLU A 92 18.16 17.23 4.49
CA GLU A 92 18.13 15.78 4.33
C GLU A 92 16.79 15.17 4.68
N TYR A 93 16.56 13.94 4.23
CA TYR A 93 15.33 13.18 4.48
C TYR A 93 15.63 12.01 5.41
N LEU A 94 14.61 11.55 6.12
CA LEU A 94 14.76 10.40 7.02
C LEU A 94 15.21 9.15 6.26
N ARG A 95 14.74 8.96 5.02
CA ARG A 95 15.29 7.94 4.13
C ARG A 95 16.23 8.61 3.16
N PRO A 96 17.52 8.18 3.12
CA PRO A 96 18.56 8.89 2.34
C PRO A 96 18.24 9.01 0.84
N HIS A 97 18.44 10.22 0.29
CA HIS A 97 18.33 10.51 -1.15
C HIS A 97 19.70 10.47 -1.84
N GLY A 98 20.76 10.69 -1.10
CA GLY A 98 22.11 10.73 -1.65
C GLY A 98 22.91 9.45 -1.41
N GLY A 99 24.04 9.31 -2.13
CA GLY A 99 24.93 8.18 -1.99
C GLY A 99 24.38 6.87 -2.57
N PRO A 100 25.07 5.73 -2.34
CA PRO A 100 24.63 4.43 -2.84
C PRO A 100 23.26 4.00 -2.33
N LYS A 101 22.96 4.27 -1.05
CA LYS A 101 21.65 3.97 -0.48
C LYS A 101 20.57 4.83 -1.12
N GLY A 102 20.86 6.09 -1.43
CA GLY A 102 19.91 6.99 -2.08
C GLY A 102 19.53 6.52 -3.47
N THR A 103 20.46 6.01 -4.24
CA THR A 103 20.19 5.46 -5.58
C THR A 103 19.25 4.26 -5.49
N HIS A 104 19.51 3.34 -4.56
CA HIS A 104 18.66 2.17 -4.35
C HIS A 104 17.25 2.58 -3.89
N ASN A 105 17.18 3.51 -2.93
CA ASN A 105 15.91 3.99 -2.40
C ASN A 105 15.07 4.67 -3.49
N ARG A 106 15.69 5.50 -4.32
CA ARG A 106 15.02 6.17 -5.44
C ARG A 106 14.45 5.16 -6.44
N TYR A 107 15.26 4.17 -6.78
CA TYR A 107 14.81 3.10 -7.67
C TYR A 107 13.58 2.38 -7.11
N GLN A 108 13.62 2.05 -5.81
CA GLN A 108 12.55 1.33 -5.15
C GLN A 108 11.22 2.11 -5.17
N HIS A 109 11.28 3.44 -4.97
CA HIS A 109 10.07 4.27 -4.84
C HIS A 109 9.63 4.93 -6.15
N GLN A 110 10.43 4.87 -7.21
CA GLN A 110 10.19 5.64 -8.43
C GLN A 110 8.83 5.35 -9.07
N ALA A 111 8.44 4.09 -9.16
CA ALA A 111 7.18 3.70 -9.80
C ALA A 111 5.98 4.28 -9.04
N PHE A 112 6.01 4.21 -7.71
CA PHE A 112 4.94 4.75 -6.87
C PHE A 112 4.85 6.27 -7.00
N LEU A 113 6.00 6.95 -6.95
CA LEU A 113 6.05 8.41 -7.11
C LEU A 113 5.50 8.84 -8.47
N THR A 114 5.81 8.08 -9.52
CA THR A 114 5.29 8.34 -10.87
C THR A 114 3.77 8.17 -10.92
N GLU A 115 3.23 7.13 -10.32
CA GLU A 115 1.77 6.93 -10.24
C GLU A 115 1.09 8.10 -9.53
N LEU A 116 1.68 8.57 -8.42
CA LEU A 116 1.15 9.72 -7.68
C LEU A 116 1.12 11.00 -8.52
N GLN A 117 2.16 11.24 -9.30
CA GLN A 117 2.26 12.43 -10.16
C GLN A 117 1.24 12.42 -11.31
N ASN A 118 0.85 11.25 -11.75
CA ASN A 118 -0.04 11.08 -12.91
C ASN A 118 -1.53 10.94 -12.53
N GLN A 119 -1.89 11.33 -11.33
CA GLN A 119 -3.29 11.35 -10.91
C GLN A 119 -4.09 12.41 -11.65
#